data_e2143eb28e5194299f4362497786910c
#
_entry.id   e2143eb28e5194299f4362497786910c
#
_cell.length_a   1.000
_cell.length_b   1.000
_cell.length_c   1.000
_cell.angle_alpha   90.00
_cell.angle_beta   90.00
_cell.angle_gamma   90.00
#
_symmetry.space_group_name_H-M   'P 1'
#
loop_
_entity.id
_entity.type
_entity.pdbx_description
1 polymer ?
#
loop_
_entity_poly.entity_id
_entity_poly.type
_entity_poly.pdbx_seq_one_letter_code
_entity_poly.pdbx_strand_id
1 'polypeptide(L)'
;RTVGGLCTGAYALAQAGILRGHRFTMHWDNIAGFAENHPDLLPARQVFCIDERVMTCAGGVAAADLMLHLIHDRCGASLSQEVMNMCLLTQRRDEADSQTASLATRLGTRHDKLLQAAAYLEAHIEEDIDVSRGGDTRQDRQHARRDQAHQLLR
;
A
#
# COMPACT_ATOMS: atom_id res chain seq x y z
N ARG A 1 -12.86 4.41 24.90
CA ARG A 1 -13.39 5.14 23.74
C ARG A 1 -12.60 4.75 22.50
N THR A 2 -13.27 4.58 21.37
CA THR A 2 -12.65 4.40 20.07
C THR A 2 -12.35 5.77 19.46
N VAL A 3 -11.22 5.90 18.78
CA VAL A 3 -10.82 7.10 18.05
C VAL A 3 -10.47 6.73 16.62
N GLY A 4 -10.82 7.60 15.67
CA GLY A 4 -10.55 7.37 14.26
C GLY A 4 -9.87 8.54 13.57
N GLY A 5 -9.04 8.24 12.58
CA GLY A 5 -8.40 9.22 11.70
C GLY A 5 -8.66 8.88 10.22
N LEU A 6 -9.22 9.83 9.49
CA LEU A 6 -9.46 9.70 8.06
C LEU A 6 -8.41 10.49 7.28
N CYS A 7 -7.81 9.90 6.25
CA CYS A 7 -6.84 10.55 5.38
C CYS A 7 -5.68 11.17 6.19
N THR A 8 -5.55 12.50 6.17
CA THR A 8 -4.58 13.26 6.96
C THR A 8 -4.89 13.35 8.45
N GLY A 9 -6.03 12.83 8.90
CA GLY A 9 -6.36 12.75 10.34
C GLY A 9 -5.34 11.96 11.16
N ALA A 10 -4.54 11.10 10.52
CA ALA A 10 -3.43 10.41 11.16
C ALA A 10 -2.38 11.37 11.75
N TYR A 11 -2.16 12.55 11.16
CA TYR A 11 -1.26 13.57 11.75
C TYR A 11 -1.73 14.03 13.13
N ALA A 12 -3.01 14.30 13.29
CA ALA A 12 -3.56 14.72 14.58
C ALA A 12 -3.42 13.61 15.63
N LEU A 13 -3.67 12.34 15.24
CA LEU A 13 -3.50 11.19 16.11
C LEU A 13 -2.02 10.95 16.48
N ALA A 14 -1.08 11.17 15.54
CA ALA A 14 0.34 11.09 15.80
C ALA A 14 0.80 12.18 16.80
N GLN A 15 0.39 13.43 16.57
CA GLN A 15 0.69 14.55 17.48
C GLN A 15 0.13 14.32 18.91
N ALA A 16 -1.03 13.69 19.00
CA ALA A 16 -1.62 13.29 20.29
C ALA A 16 -0.95 12.06 20.92
N GLY A 17 0.05 11.45 20.26
CA GLY A 17 0.74 10.25 20.74
C GLY A 17 -0.08 8.96 20.67
N ILE A 18 -1.26 8.99 20.02
CA ILE A 18 -2.23 7.89 20.00
C ILE A 18 -1.75 6.72 19.10
N LEU A 19 -0.98 7.02 18.06
CA LEU A 19 -0.55 5.99 17.08
C LEU A 19 0.63 5.14 17.56
N ARG A 20 1.27 5.47 18.68
CA ARG A 20 2.42 4.70 19.18
C ARG A 20 1.99 3.30 19.60
N GLY A 21 2.63 2.29 19.01
CA GLY A 21 2.32 0.88 19.29
C GLY A 21 1.07 0.36 18.57
N HIS A 22 0.43 1.19 17.76
CA HIS A 22 -0.74 0.80 16.98
C HIS A 22 -0.41 0.70 15.49
N ARG A 23 -1.02 -0.25 14.83
CA ARG A 23 -1.06 -0.33 13.38
C ARG A 23 -2.06 0.70 12.86
N PHE A 24 -1.65 1.47 11.86
CA PHE A 24 -2.48 2.53 11.29
C PHE A 24 -2.17 2.72 9.80
N THR A 25 -3.05 3.40 9.11
CA THR A 25 -2.86 3.82 7.71
C THR A 25 -3.24 5.28 7.54
N MET A 26 -2.82 5.85 6.42
CA MET A 26 -3.16 7.18 5.95
C MET A 26 -3.11 7.21 4.42
N HIS A 27 -3.49 8.29 3.78
CA HIS A 27 -3.41 8.40 2.32
C HIS A 27 -1.97 8.20 1.82
N TRP A 28 -1.79 7.34 0.82
CA TRP A 28 -0.48 6.93 0.30
C TRP A 28 0.41 8.11 -0.10
N ASP A 29 -0.18 9.17 -0.66
CA ASP A 29 0.50 10.37 -1.13
C ASP A 29 1.14 11.19 0.02
N ASN A 30 0.64 11.05 1.23
CA ASN A 30 1.13 11.77 2.41
C ASN A 30 2.15 10.97 3.24
N ILE A 31 2.42 9.70 2.89
CA ILE A 31 3.28 8.82 3.70
C ILE A 31 4.72 9.36 3.78
N ALA A 32 5.26 9.86 2.66
CA ALA A 32 6.63 10.38 2.64
C ALA A 32 6.78 11.59 3.58
N GLY A 33 5.95 12.62 3.43
CA GLY A 33 5.99 13.79 4.31
C GLY A 33 5.62 13.49 5.77
N PHE A 34 4.81 12.45 6.00
CA PHE A 34 4.52 11.99 7.37
C PHE A 34 5.77 11.38 8.02
N ALA A 35 6.52 10.55 7.29
CA ALA A 35 7.72 9.88 7.79
C ALA A 35 8.83 10.89 8.16
N GLU A 36 8.95 12.02 7.44
CA GLU A 36 9.90 13.10 7.77
C GLU A 36 9.62 13.70 9.17
N ASN A 37 8.33 13.86 9.52
CA ASN A 37 7.90 14.45 10.79
C ASN A 37 7.75 13.43 11.94
N HIS A 38 7.56 12.16 11.59
CA HIS A 38 7.29 11.07 12.53
C HIS A 38 8.06 9.81 12.12
N PRO A 39 9.42 9.82 12.16
CA PRO A 39 10.25 8.70 11.65
C PRO A 39 10.04 7.39 12.41
N ASP A 40 9.55 7.45 13.65
CA ASP A 40 9.26 6.27 14.47
C ASP A 40 7.90 5.62 14.17
N LEU A 41 7.06 6.24 13.32
CA LEU A 41 5.72 5.79 12.98
C LEU A 41 5.64 5.38 11.51
N LEU A 42 5.33 4.11 11.26
CA LEU A 42 5.28 3.55 9.90
C LEU A 42 3.83 3.26 9.50
N PRO A 43 3.21 4.09 8.65
CA PRO A 43 1.86 3.83 8.13
C PRO A 43 1.84 2.58 7.24
N ALA A 44 0.83 1.73 7.41
CA ALA A 44 0.53 0.65 6.48
C ALA A 44 -0.06 1.21 5.17
N ARG A 45 0.15 0.51 4.05
CA ARG A 45 -0.40 0.90 2.73
C ARG A 45 -1.77 0.28 2.44
N GLN A 46 -2.47 -0.12 3.47
CA GLN A 46 -3.81 -0.71 3.41
C GLN A 46 -4.89 0.36 3.26
N VAL A 47 -6.05 -0.02 2.75
CA VAL A 47 -7.21 0.87 2.56
C VAL A 47 -7.67 1.46 3.89
N PHE A 48 -7.78 0.62 4.93
CA PHE A 48 -8.02 1.03 6.31
C PHE A 48 -7.31 0.07 7.27
N CYS A 49 -7.17 0.48 8.52
CA CYS A 49 -6.67 -0.34 9.62
C CYS A 49 -7.59 -0.19 10.83
N ILE A 50 -7.89 -1.30 11.47
CA ILE A 50 -8.55 -1.37 12.77
C ILE A 50 -7.58 -2.05 13.72
N ASP A 51 -7.15 -1.33 14.76
CA ASP A 51 -6.27 -1.87 15.77
C ASP A 51 -6.78 -1.46 17.16
N GLU A 52 -7.41 -2.42 17.83
CA GLU A 52 -8.09 -2.22 19.12
C GLU A 52 -9.09 -1.06 19.10
N ARG A 53 -8.67 0.10 19.59
CA ARG A 53 -9.49 1.32 19.68
C ARG A 53 -9.09 2.40 18.69
N VAL A 54 -8.07 2.14 17.88
CA VAL A 54 -7.60 3.07 16.86
C VAL A 54 -8.07 2.57 15.50
N MET A 55 -8.77 3.43 14.78
CA MET A 55 -9.27 3.13 13.42
C MET A 55 -8.79 4.21 12.47
N THR A 56 -8.17 3.82 11.39
CA THR A 56 -7.67 4.78 10.40
C THR A 56 -7.99 4.30 8.99
N CYS A 57 -8.15 5.22 8.05
CA CYS A 57 -8.30 4.88 6.65
C CYS A 57 -7.58 5.87 5.74
N ALA A 58 -7.33 5.43 4.52
CA ALA A 58 -6.65 6.21 3.49
C ALA A 58 -7.41 7.49 3.05
N GLY A 59 -8.68 7.61 3.39
CA GLY A 59 -9.52 8.72 2.96
C GLY A 59 -10.27 8.44 1.65
N GLY A 60 -11.02 9.42 1.15
CA GLY A 60 -11.88 9.22 -0.01
C GLY A 60 -12.87 8.07 0.20
N VAL A 61 -13.01 7.21 -0.80
CA VAL A 61 -13.90 6.02 -0.74
C VAL A 61 -13.47 5.03 0.35
N ALA A 62 -12.20 5.02 0.77
CA ALA A 62 -11.73 4.16 1.86
C ALA A 62 -12.44 4.44 3.20
N ALA A 63 -12.97 5.64 3.40
CA ALA A 63 -13.79 5.94 4.56
C ALA A 63 -15.14 5.18 4.52
N ALA A 64 -15.73 5.05 3.33
CA ALA A 64 -16.92 4.24 3.15
C ALA A 64 -16.64 2.75 3.37
N ASP A 65 -15.51 2.24 2.87
CA ASP A 65 -15.09 0.85 3.10
C ASP A 65 -14.98 0.54 4.61
N LEU A 66 -14.31 1.41 5.38
CA LEU A 66 -14.20 1.28 6.82
C LEU A 66 -15.59 1.29 7.50
N MET A 67 -16.47 2.22 7.11
CA MET A 67 -17.82 2.30 7.70
C MET A 67 -18.68 1.09 7.34
N LEU A 68 -18.62 0.60 6.10
CA LEU A 68 -19.31 -0.60 5.67
C LEU A 68 -18.81 -1.85 6.40
N HIS A 69 -17.50 -1.92 6.68
CA HIS A 69 -16.91 -2.97 7.51
C HIS A 69 -17.51 -2.94 8.93
N LEU A 70 -17.53 -1.79 9.57
CA LEU A 70 -18.10 -1.62 10.93
C LEU A 70 -19.60 -1.92 10.99
N ILE A 71 -20.36 -1.55 9.94
CA ILE A 71 -21.80 -1.88 9.85
C ILE A 71 -21.97 -3.37 9.67
N HIS A 72 -21.16 -4.01 8.81
CA HIS A 72 -21.19 -5.46 8.62
C HIS A 72 -20.98 -6.21 9.93
N ASP A 73 -19.95 -5.83 10.69
CA ASP A 73 -19.60 -6.52 11.93
C ASP A 73 -20.61 -6.34 13.05
N ARG A 74 -21.25 -5.16 13.11
CA ARG A 74 -22.16 -4.83 14.20
C ARG A 74 -23.62 -5.11 13.88
N CYS A 75 -24.02 -4.96 12.64
CA CYS A 75 -25.41 -4.98 12.19
C CYS A 75 -25.70 -6.09 11.16
N GLY A 76 -24.65 -6.77 10.69
CA GLY A 76 -24.77 -7.87 9.75
C GLY A 76 -24.69 -7.47 8.27
N ALA A 77 -24.54 -8.50 7.42
CA ALA A 77 -24.28 -8.34 6.00
C ALA A 77 -25.43 -7.65 5.24
N SER A 78 -26.68 -7.91 5.61
CA SER A 78 -27.85 -7.34 4.92
C SER A 78 -27.84 -5.83 4.97
N LEU A 79 -27.71 -5.24 6.17
CA LEU A 79 -27.70 -3.79 6.33
C LEU A 79 -26.49 -3.17 5.64
N SER A 80 -25.31 -3.80 5.75
CA SER A 80 -24.11 -3.32 5.06
C SER A 80 -24.31 -3.27 3.54
N GLN A 81 -24.98 -4.30 2.96
CA GLN A 81 -25.28 -4.33 1.53
C GLN A 81 -26.29 -3.25 1.13
N GLU A 82 -27.33 -3.02 1.94
CA GLU A 82 -28.30 -1.95 1.70
C GLU A 82 -27.64 -0.57 1.70
N VAL A 83 -26.80 -0.30 2.69
CA VAL A 83 -26.04 0.97 2.77
C VAL A 83 -25.08 1.10 1.59
N MET A 84 -24.39 0.02 1.19
CA MET A 84 -23.51 0.01 0.03
C MET A 84 -24.28 0.38 -1.26
N ASN A 85 -25.47 -0.18 -1.47
CA ASN A 85 -26.32 0.13 -2.60
C ASN A 85 -26.79 1.59 -2.57
N MET A 86 -27.18 2.11 -1.40
CA MET A 86 -27.56 3.53 -1.25
C MET A 86 -26.42 4.48 -1.57
N CYS A 87 -25.18 4.08 -1.29
CA CYS A 87 -23.96 4.84 -1.63
C CYS A 87 -23.50 4.65 -3.08
N LEU A 88 -24.23 3.88 -3.91
CA LEU A 88 -23.88 3.53 -5.30
C LEU A 88 -22.52 2.85 -5.44
N LEU A 89 -22.10 2.13 -4.39
CA LEU A 89 -20.86 1.36 -4.39
C LEU A 89 -21.15 -0.05 -4.90
N THR A 90 -20.34 -0.53 -5.83
CA THR A 90 -20.48 -1.86 -6.44
C THR A 90 -19.76 -2.96 -5.66
N GLN A 91 -18.78 -2.58 -4.84
CA GLN A 91 -18.00 -3.50 -4.02
C GLN A 91 -17.46 -2.80 -2.78
N ARG A 92 -17.23 -3.56 -1.72
CA ARG A 92 -16.50 -3.15 -0.52
C ARG A 92 -15.09 -3.73 -0.60
N ARG A 93 -14.08 -2.92 -0.29
CA ARG A 93 -12.71 -3.39 -0.10
C ARG A 93 -12.52 -3.83 1.34
N ASP A 94 -11.63 -4.78 1.55
CA ASP A 94 -11.30 -5.27 2.88
C ASP A 94 -10.02 -4.59 3.43
N GLU A 95 -9.78 -4.76 4.73
CA GLU A 95 -8.61 -4.17 5.41
C GLU A 95 -7.29 -4.52 4.72
N ALA A 96 -7.17 -5.75 4.19
CA ALA A 96 -5.96 -6.23 3.52
C ALA A 96 -5.74 -5.63 2.13
N ASP A 97 -6.74 -4.96 1.55
CA ASP A 97 -6.63 -4.40 0.21
C ASP A 97 -5.67 -3.22 0.16
N SER A 98 -4.93 -3.13 -0.94
CA SER A 98 -4.02 -2.02 -1.19
C SER A 98 -4.77 -0.76 -1.62
N GLN A 99 -4.25 0.41 -1.23
CA GLN A 99 -4.79 1.70 -1.64
C GLN A 99 -4.64 1.97 -3.14
N THR A 100 -3.58 1.46 -3.75
CA THR A 100 -3.27 1.66 -5.16
C THR A 100 -3.31 0.34 -5.92
N ALA A 101 -3.71 0.41 -7.19
CA ALA A 101 -3.62 -0.74 -8.07
C ALA A 101 -2.17 -1.25 -8.15
N SER A 102 -2.00 -2.56 -8.29
CA SER A 102 -0.68 -3.15 -8.47
C SER A 102 0.03 -2.54 -9.69
N LEU A 103 1.35 -2.56 -9.67
CA LEU A 103 2.16 -2.07 -10.80
C LEU A 103 1.78 -2.78 -12.12
N ALA A 104 1.49 -4.08 -12.05
CA ALA A 104 1.01 -4.86 -13.18
C ALA A 104 -0.30 -4.31 -13.77
N THR A 105 -1.25 -3.94 -12.90
CA THR A 105 -2.53 -3.35 -13.31
C THR A 105 -2.35 -1.95 -13.87
N ARG A 106 -1.49 -1.13 -13.26
CA ARG A 106 -1.23 0.26 -13.69
C ARG A 106 -0.55 0.30 -15.06
N LEU A 107 0.37 -0.62 -15.33
CA LEU A 107 1.11 -0.71 -16.60
C LEU A 107 0.42 -1.59 -17.65
N GLY A 108 -0.66 -2.29 -17.28
CA GLY A 108 -1.36 -3.21 -18.19
C GLY A 108 -0.50 -4.37 -18.67
N THR A 109 0.52 -4.76 -17.90
CA THR A 109 1.47 -5.82 -18.29
C THR A 109 1.67 -6.83 -17.16
N ARG A 110 1.95 -8.08 -17.54
CA ARG A 110 2.37 -9.15 -16.61
C ARG A 110 3.80 -9.59 -16.85
N HIS A 111 4.56 -8.83 -17.65
CA HIS A 111 5.94 -9.19 -17.99
C HIS A 111 6.86 -8.82 -16.82
N ASP A 112 7.40 -9.83 -16.11
CA ASP A 112 8.15 -9.67 -14.87
C ASP A 112 9.33 -8.69 -14.99
N LYS A 113 10.09 -8.72 -16.08
CA LYS A 113 11.22 -7.80 -16.29
C LYS A 113 10.78 -6.34 -16.42
N LEU A 114 9.63 -6.09 -17.07
CA LEU A 114 9.07 -4.74 -17.15
C LEU A 114 8.57 -4.25 -15.80
N LEU A 115 7.95 -5.14 -15.02
CA LEU A 115 7.51 -4.80 -13.66
C LEU A 115 8.69 -4.52 -12.73
N GLN A 116 9.75 -5.31 -12.81
CA GLN A 116 10.99 -5.08 -12.05
C GLN A 116 11.67 -3.76 -12.44
N ALA A 117 11.78 -3.48 -13.72
CA ALA A 117 12.35 -2.23 -14.21
C ALA A 117 11.53 -1.02 -13.75
N ALA A 118 10.21 -1.07 -13.88
CA ALA A 118 9.34 0.01 -13.44
C ALA A 118 9.39 0.20 -11.91
N ALA A 119 9.40 -0.88 -11.13
CA ALA A 119 9.56 -0.79 -9.68
C ALA A 119 10.91 -0.18 -9.28
N TYR A 120 11.97 -0.53 -10.01
CA TYR A 120 13.30 0.06 -9.80
C TYR A 120 13.29 1.56 -10.10
N LEU A 121 12.70 1.98 -11.22
CA LEU A 121 12.58 3.38 -11.60
C LEU A 121 11.75 4.19 -10.58
N GLU A 122 10.62 3.64 -10.11
CA GLU A 122 9.79 4.28 -9.07
C GLU A 122 10.54 4.46 -7.74
N ALA A 123 11.39 3.50 -7.38
CA ALA A 123 12.16 3.55 -6.14
C ALA A 123 13.35 4.53 -6.18
N HIS A 124 13.84 4.87 -7.38
CA HIS A 124 15.04 5.68 -7.60
C HIS A 124 14.76 6.93 -8.44
N ILE A 125 13.50 7.42 -8.43
CA ILE A 125 13.05 8.52 -9.32
C ILE A 125 13.81 9.83 -9.09
N GLU A 126 14.39 10.02 -7.91
CA GLU A 126 15.18 11.20 -7.54
C GLU A 126 16.68 11.05 -7.81
N GLU A 127 17.12 9.88 -8.29
CA GLU A 127 18.51 9.56 -8.58
C GLU A 127 18.80 9.64 -10.09
N ASP A 128 20.04 9.95 -10.45
CA ASP A 128 20.52 9.81 -11.84
C ASP A 128 20.59 8.31 -12.19
N ILE A 129 19.62 7.83 -12.97
CA ILE A 129 19.50 6.42 -13.35
C ILE A 129 20.37 6.16 -14.58
N ASP A 130 21.46 5.40 -14.39
CA ASP A 130 22.22 4.84 -15.50
C ASP A 130 21.47 3.62 -16.09
N VAL A 131 20.85 3.83 -17.24
CA VAL A 131 20.05 2.81 -17.95
C VAL A 131 20.90 1.57 -18.31
N SER A 132 22.24 1.71 -18.42
CA SER A 132 23.13 0.58 -18.67
C SER A 132 23.19 -0.42 -17.51
N ARG A 133 22.85 0.01 -16.29
CA ARG A 133 22.81 -0.83 -15.09
C ARG A 133 21.46 -1.54 -14.87
N GLY A 134 20.39 -1.10 -15.52
CA GLY A 134 19.04 -1.66 -15.35
C GLY A 134 18.87 -3.10 -15.84
N GLY A 135 19.84 -3.67 -16.54
CA GLY A 135 19.83 -5.06 -17.03
C GLY A 135 20.60 -6.06 -16.16
N ASP A 136 21.32 -5.61 -15.13
CA ASP A 136 22.24 -6.47 -14.37
C ASP A 136 21.69 -6.79 -12.96
N THR A 137 20.58 -7.51 -12.92
CA THR A 137 20.11 -8.09 -11.65
C THR A 137 21.02 -9.24 -11.22
N ARG A 138 21.15 -9.50 -9.89
CA ARG A 138 21.98 -10.61 -9.36
C ARG A 138 21.68 -11.96 -10.02
N GLN A 139 20.47 -12.17 -10.54
CA GLN A 139 20.07 -13.37 -11.27
C GLN A 139 20.73 -13.47 -12.66
N ASP A 140 20.85 -12.35 -13.38
CA ASP A 140 21.50 -12.33 -14.70
C ASP A 140 23.01 -12.60 -14.57
N ARG A 141 23.66 -12.12 -13.49
CA ARG A 141 25.07 -12.47 -13.18
C ARG A 141 25.27 -13.95 -12.86
N GLN A 142 24.30 -14.60 -12.22
CA GLN A 142 24.38 -16.03 -11.93
C GLN A 142 24.16 -16.88 -13.19
N HIS A 143 23.27 -16.47 -14.10
CA HIS A 143 23.09 -17.15 -15.40
C HIS A 143 24.31 -16.96 -16.31
N ALA A 144 24.83 -15.74 -16.43
CA ALA A 144 26.04 -15.47 -17.20
C ALA A 144 27.26 -16.26 -16.69
N ARG A 145 27.42 -16.41 -15.37
CA ARG A 145 28.49 -17.23 -14.78
C ARG A 145 28.30 -18.73 -15.02
N ARG A 146 27.07 -19.23 -15.05
CA ARG A 146 26.78 -20.63 -15.37
C ARG A 146 27.06 -20.93 -16.84
N ASP A 147 26.71 -20.05 -17.76
CA ASP A 147 26.94 -20.21 -19.17
C ASP A 147 28.44 -20.12 -19.51
N GLN A 148 29.21 -19.22 -18.85
CA GLN A 148 30.66 -19.16 -18.97
C GLN A 148 31.35 -20.43 -18.42
N ALA A 149 30.87 -21.00 -17.30
CA ALA A 149 31.42 -22.23 -16.77
C ALA A 149 31.14 -23.46 -17.71
N HIS A 150 30.01 -23.48 -18.38
CA HIS A 150 29.69 -24.51 -19.37
C HIS A 150 30.50 -24.40 -20.67
N GLN A 151 30.93 -23.17 -21.04
CA GLN A 151 31.79 -22.99 -22.21
C GLN A 151 33.27 -23.35 -21.98
N LEU A 152 33.74 -23.30 -20.74
CA LEU A 152 35.12 -23.67 -20.36
C LEU A 152 35.32 -25.16 -20.11
N LEU A 153 34.23 -25.95 -20.11
CA LEU A 153 34.24 -27.40 -19.92
C LEU A 153 33.99 -28.20 -21.24
N ARG A 154 34.02 -27.52 -22.37
CA ARG A 154 34.02 -28.14 -23.72
C ARG A 154 35.33 -27.89 -24.41
#